data_46ad5d6b30870ad80780ea4d5cec473c
#
_entry.id   46ad5d6b30870ad80780ea4d5cec473c
#
_cell.length_a   1.000
_cell.length_b   1.000
_cell.length_c   1.000
_cell.angle_alpha   90.00
_cell.angle_beta   90.00
_cell.angle_gamma   90.00
#
_symmetry.space_group_name_H-M   'P 1'
#
loop_
_entity.id
_entity.type
_entity.pdbx_description
1 polymer ?
#
loop_
_entity_poly.entity_id
_entity_poly.type
_entity_poly.pdbx_seq_one_letter_code
_entity_poly.pdbx_strand_id
1 'polypeptide(L)'
;MINIKFSPETFTLDITGHAEHGKKGEDIVCAAISTLFYTLAECLYNSKEMLAEDMVFSDEDGNGHLSCKPKAEYEANISLIFMTILTGFELVANNYEKNVTLSVVGLK
;
A
#
# COMPACT_ATOMS: atom_id res chain seq x y z
N MET A 1 -13.14 9.47 2.31
CA MET A 1 -12.37 8.58 3.18
C MET A 1 -11.56 7.60 2.36
N ILE A 2 -10.27 7.59 2.53
CA ILE A 2 -9.39 6.58 1.94
C ILE A 2 -9.31 5.40 2.90
N ASN A 3 -9.57 4.21 2.41
CA ASN A 3 -9.47 2.99 3.20
C ASN A 3 -8.30 2.16 2.68
N ILE A 4 -7.33 1.91 3.54
CA ILE A 4 -6.14 1.12 3.23
C ILE A 4 -6.26 -0.20 3.98
N LYS A 5 -6.17 -1.30 3.26
CA LYS A 5 -6.30 -2.63 3.82
C LYS A 5 -5.13 -3.49 3.40
N PHE A 6 -4.42 -4.05 4.36
CA PHE A 6 -3.30 -4.95 4.11
C PHE A 6 -3.57 -6.35 4.67
N SER A 7 -3.29 -7.36 3.85
CA SER A 7 -3.42 -8.76 4.23
C SER A 7 -2.03 -9.40 4.19
N PRO A 8 -1.37 -9.59 5.36
CA PRO A 8 0.01 -10.08 5.39
C PRO A 8 0.18 -11.52 4.90
N GLU A 9 -0.83 -12.36 5.06
CA GLU A 9 -0.74 -13.74 4.60
C GLU A 9 -0.57 -13.87 3.09
N THR A 10 -1.17 -12.95 2.34
CA THR A 10 -1.16 -12.96 0.87
C THR A 10 -0.37 -11.81 0.28
N PHE A 11 0.26 -10.97 1.12
CA PHE A 11 0.94 -9.74 0.70
C PHE A 11 0.07 -8.93 -0.25
N THR A 12 -1.17 -8.68 0.18
CA THR A 12 -2.16 -7.95 -0.63
C THR A 12 -2.47 -6.61 0.03
N LEU A 13 -2.35 -5.56 -0.77
CA LEU A 13 -2.67 -4.20 -0.35
C LEU A 13 -3.77 -3.64 -1.23
N ASP A 14 -4.85 -3.18 -0.62
CA ASP A 14 -5.97 -2.54 -1.31
C ASP A 14 -6.19 -1.14 -0.76
N ILE A 15 -6.33 -0.18 -1.66
CA ILE A 15 -6.59 1.22 -1.32
C ILE A 15 -7.83 1.65 -2.08
N THR A 16 -8.85 2.11 -1.35
CA THR A 16 -10.10 2.54 -1.96
C THR A 16 -10.54 3.89 -1.42
N GLY A 17 -11.26 4.65 -2.24
CA GLY A 17 -11.88 5.90 -1.85
C GLY A 17 -11.01 7.13 -2.11
N HIS A 18 -11.50 8.26 -1.62
CA HIS A 18 -10.82 9.56 -1.73
C HIS A 18 -10.73 10.21 -0.36
N ALA A 19 -9.66 10.95 -0.12
CA ALA A 19 -9.43 11.61 1.16
C ALA A 19 -10.45 12.73 1.44
N GLU A 20 -10.91 13.42 0.39
CA GLU A 20 -11.84 14.56 0.49
C GLU A 20 -11.27 15.67 1.37
N HIS A 21 -9.94 15.82 1.40
CA HIS A 21 -9.26 16.83 2.22
C HIS A 21 -9.09 18.15 1.50
N GLY A 22 -9.20 18.18 0.18
CA GLY A 22 -9.03 19.39 -0.63
C GLY A 22 -9.60 19.17 -2.01
N LYS A 23 -9.38 20.13 -2.89
CA LYS A 23 -9.81 20.02 -4.28
C LYS A 23 -8.99 18.95 -4.99
N LYS A 24 -9.59 18.33 -5.99
CA LYS A 24 -8.89 17.38 -6.85
C LYS A 24 -7.63 18.05 -7.41
N GLY A 25 -6.48 17.37 -7.28
CA GLY A 25 -5.19 17.89 -7.69
C GLY A 25 -4.47 18.70 -6.63
N GLU A 26 -5.17 19.10 -5.56
CA GLU A 26 -4.62 19.85 -4.43
C GLU A 26 -4.66 19.04 -3.13
N ASP A 27 -5.18 17.83 -3.17
CA ASP A 27 -5.32 16.98 -2.00
C ASP A 27 -3.97 16.39 -1.61
N ILE A 28 -3.37 16.94 -0.56
CA ILE A 28 -2.07 16.49 -0.07
C ILE A 28 -2.12 15.09 0.54
N VAL A 29 -3.27 14.69 1.05
CA VAL A 29 -3.46 13.36 1.64
C VAL A 29 -3.46 12.31 0.53
N CYS A 30 -4.21 12.54 -0.55
CA CYS A 30 -4.20 11.66 -1.70
C CYS A 30 -2.80 11.55 -2.31
N ALA A 31 -2.09 12.67 -2.42
CA ALA A 31 -0.73 12.70 -2.95
C ALA A 31 0.22 11.87 -2.07
N ALA A 32 0.12 12.00 -0.76
CA ALA A 32 0.96 11.24 0.18
C ALA A 32 0.71 9.73 0.06
N ILE A 33 -0.56 9.32 0.05
CA ILE A 33 -0.92 7.90 -0.07
C ILE A 33 -0.48 7.36 -1.43
N SER A 34 -0.71 8.10 -2.51
CA SER A 34 -0.32 7.69 -3.85
C SER A 34 1.19 7.51 -3.98
N THR A 35 1.96 8.43 -3.40
CA THR A 35 3.42 8.33 -3.42
C THR A 35 3.91 7.05 -2.73
N LEU A 36 3.34 6.75 -1.57
CA LEU A 36 3.70 5.53 -0.84
C LEU A 36 3.31 4.27 -1.62
N PHE A 37 2.14 4.28 -2.22
CA PHE A 37 1.66 3.14 -3.00
C PHE A 37 2.55 2.88 -4.22
N TYR A 38 2.86 3.92 -4.99
CA TYR A 38 3.74 3.78 -6.15
C TYR A 38 5.18 3.46 -5.75
N THR A 39 5.64 3.95 -4.60
CA THR A 39 6.96 3.60 -4.08
C THR A 39 7.04 2.09 -3.80
N LEU A 40 6.02 1.54 -3.18
CA LEU A 40 5.94 0.10 -2.94
C LEU A 40 5.98 -0.68 -4.26
N ALA A 41 5.15 -0.29 -5.21
CA ALA A 41 5.08 -0.97 -6.51
C ALA A 41 6.42 -0.93 -7.24
N GLU A 42 7.07 0.23 -7.28
CA GLU A 42 8.35 0.40 -7.94
C GLU A 42 9.46 -0.40 -7.25
N CYS A 43 9.47 -0.39 -5.93
CA CYS A 43 10.45 -1.17 -5.16
C CYS A 43 10.30 -2.66 -5.41
N LEU A 44 9.08 -3.18 -5.43
CA LEU A 44 8.81 -4.59 -5.71
C LEU A 44 9.18 -4.95 -7.15
N TYR A 45 8.90 -4.06 -8.09
CA TYR A 45 9.29 -4.27 -9.49
C TYR A 45 10.82 -4.37 -9.62
N ASN A 46 11.54 -3.46 -8.95
CA ASN A 46 13.00 -3.46 -8.96
C ASN A 46 13.60 -4.66 -8.21
N SER A 47 12.80 -5.33 -7.40
CA SER A 47 13.20 -6.51 -6.61
C SER A 47 12.49 -7.78 -7.10
N LYS A 48 12.07 -7.81 -8.35
CA LYS A 48 11.25 -8.91 -8.89
C LYS A 48 11.92 -10.27 -8.84
N GLU A 49 13.25 -10.32 -8.78
CA GLU A 49 13.97 -11.58 -8.61
C GLU A 49 13.69 -12.25 -7.27
N MET A 50 13.18 -11.51 -6.30
CA MET A 50 12.77 -12.02 -5.00
C MET A 50 11.36 -12.59 -5.00
N LEU A 51 10.63 -12.40 -6.10
CA LEU A 51 9.24 -12.84 -6.23
C LEU A 51 9.14 -14.15 -6.99
N ALA A 52 8.23 -15.04 -6.56
CA ALA A 52 7.99 -16.32 -7.22
C ALA A 52 7.26 -16.16 -8.55
N GLU A 53 6.52 -15.04 -8.72
CA GLU A 53 5.80 -14.70 -9.94
C GLU A 53 5.67 -13.18 -10.01
N ASP A 54 5.26 -12.66 -11.15
CA ASP A 54 5.08 -11.21 -11.32
C ASP A 54 4.04 -10.68 -10.34
N MET A 55 4.32 -9.51 -9.76
CA MET A 55 3.32 -8.88 -8.90
C MET A 55 2.09 -8.48 -9.71
N VAL A 56 0.95 -8.48 -9.04
CA VAL A 56 -0.30 -7.96 -9.59
C VAL A 56 -0.44 -6.52 -9.14
N PHE A 57 -0.66 -5.61 -10.06
CA PHE A 57 -0.78 -4.19 -9.75
C PHE A 57 -1.86 -3.56 -10.62
N SER A 58 -2.74 -2.80 -10.00
CA SER A 58 -3.72 -1.98 -10.72
C SER A 58 -4.00 -0.69 -9.95
N ASP A 59 -4.29 0.35 -10.69
CA ASP A 59 -4.67 1.65 -10.14
C ASP A 59 -5.70 2.25 -11.10
N GLU A 60 -6.98 1.99 -10.79
CA GLU A 60 -8.10 2.41 -11.63
C GLU A 60 -9.14 3.15 -10.81
N ASP A 61 -9.59 4.29 -11.31
CA ASP A 61 -10.67 5.10 -10.71
C ASP A 61 -10.46 5.40 -9.22
N GLY A 62 -9.21 5.67 -8.83
CA GLY A 62 -8.89 5.97 -7.45
C GLY A 62 -8.77 4.75 -6.55
N ASN A 63 -8.85 3.55 -7.12
CA ASN A 63 -8.72 2.29 -6.39
C ASN A 63 -7.40 1.62 -6.76
N GLY A 64 -6.56 1.37 -5.76
CA GLY A 64 -5.30 0.70 -5.94
C GLY A 64 -5.33 -0.72 -5.41
N HIS A 65 -4.71 -1.63 -6.14
CA HIS A 65 -4.56 -3.02 -5.73
C HIS A 65 -3.15 -3.49 -6.05
N LEU A 66 -2.51 -4.13 -5.08
CA LEU A 66 -1.19 -4.72 -5.27
C LEU A 66 -1.12 -6.01 -4.49
N SER A 67 -0.64 -7.07 -5.12
CA SER A 67 -0.34 -8.32 -4.43
C SER A 67 0.92 -8.93 -5.02
N CYS A 68 1.64 -9.69 -4.19
CA CYS A 68 2.82 -10.39 -4.65
C CYS A 68 3.01 -11.69 -3.87
N LYS A 69 3.84 -12.56 -4.44
CA LYS A 69 4.18 -13.83 -3.82
C LYS A 69 5.71 -13.92 -3.74
N PRO A 70 6.29 -13.73 -2.55
CA PRO A 70 7.74 -13.84 -2.41
C PRO A 70 8.19 -15.28 -2.57
N LYS A 71 9.42 -15.45 -3.07
CA LYS A 71 10.11 -16.71 -2.91
C LYS A 71 10.32 -16.95 -1.42
N ALA A 72 10.26 -18.21 -0.97
CA ALA A 72 10.36 -18.53 0.46
C ALA A 72 11.60 -17.93 1.13
N GLU A 73 12.73 -17.95 0.44
CA GLU A 73 14.00 -17.42 0.95
C GLU A 73 14.03 -15.90 1.11
N TYR A 74 13.10 -15.18 0.45
CA TYR A 74 13.03 -13.71 0.48
C TYR A 74 11.79 -13.18 1.20
N GLU A 75 11.04 -14.05 1.88
CA GLU A 75 9.82 -13.63 2.56
C GLU A 75 10.07 -12.50 3.57
N ALA A 76 11.14 -12.62 4.35
CA ALA A 76 11.51 -11.58 5.32
C ALA A 76 11.87 -10.26 4.65
N ASN A 77 12.56 -10.31 3.51
CA ASN A 77 12.93 -9.11 2.75
C ASN A 77 11.68 -8.38 2.26
N ILE A 78 10.76 -9.12 1.66
CA ILE A 78 9.51 -8.55 1.12
C ILE A 78 8.64 -8.03 2.26
N SER A 79 8.56 -8.76 3.38
CA SER A 79 7.84 -8.32 4.56
C SER A 79 8.37 -6.97 5.06
N LEU A 80 9.68 -6.79 5.11
CA LEU A 80 10.29 -5.52 5.53
C LEU A 80 9.92 -4.38 4.59
N ILE A 81 9.90 -4.62 3.29
CA ILE A 81 9.48 -3.61 2.31
C ILE A 81 8.05 -3.16 2.59
N PHE A 82 7.12 -4.11 2.77
CA PHE A 82 5.73 -3.77 3.11
C PHE A 82 5.63 -3.03 4.43
N MET A 83 6.34 -3.48 5.46
CA MET A 83 6.29 -2.84 6.79
C MET A 83 6.77 -1.40 6.74
N THR A 84 7.77 -1.12 5.91
CA THR A 84 8.27 0.25 5.72
C THR A 84 7.19 1.15 5.13
N ILE A 85 6.51 0.68 4.11
CA ILE A 85 5.43 1.43 3.46
C ILE A 85 4.21 1.57 4.38
N LEU A 86 3.86 0.50 5.10
CA LEU A 86 2.75 0.55 6.07
C LEU A 86 3.02 1.56 7.17
N THR A 87 4.26 1.70 7.60
CA THR A 87 4.66 2.73 8.58
C THR A 87 4.35 4.12 8.02
N GLY A 88 4.63 4.35 6.73
CA GLY A 88 4.28 5.60 6.06
C GLY A 88 2.78 5.83 6.04
N PHE A 89 1.99 4.82 5.71
CA PHE A 89 0.52 4.93 5.73
C PHE A 89 0.00 5.23 7.15
N GLU A 90 0.58 4.59 8.16
CA GLU A 90 0.22 4.83 9.56
C GLU A 90 0.47 6.28 9.96
N LEU A 91 1.62 6.84 9.57
CA LEU A 91 1.93 8.24 9.83
C LEU A 91 0.89 9.17 9.19
N VAL A 92 0.50 8.90 7.95
CA VAL A 92 -0.52 9.70 7.26
C VAL A 92 -1.88 9.53 7.97
N ALA A 93 -2.26 8.29 8.29
CA ALA A 93 -3.54 8.02 8.95
C ALA A 93 -3.62 8.70 10.34
N ASN A 94 -2.54 8.69 11.10
CA ASN A 94 -2.50 9.32 12.41
C ASN A 94 -2.60 10.85 12.35
N ASN A 95 -2.11 11.47 11.28
CA ASN A 95 -2.18 12.91 11.09
C ASN A 95 -3.46 13.37 10.40
N TYR A 96 -4.14 12.48 9.71
CA TYR A 96 -5.36 12.78 8.94
C TYR A 96 -6.43 11.73 9.19
N GLU A 97 -6.70 11.46 10.47
CA GLU A 97 -7.61 10.37 10.90
C GLU A 97 -9.04 10.48 10.34
N LYS A 98 -9.46 11.69 10.00
CA LYS A 98 -10.78 11.92 9.40
C LYS A 98 -10.82 11.59 7.90
N ASN A 99 -9.66 11.38 7.31
CA ASN A 99 -9.52 11.20 5.86
C ASN A 99 -9.00 9.82 5.47
N VAL A 100 -8.30 9.13 6.38
CA VAL A 100 -7.63 7.86 6.08
C VAL A 100 -7.84 6.86 7.19
N THR A 101 -8.17 5.63 6.82
CA THR A 101 -8.15 4.49 7.75
C THR A 101 -7.18 3.44 7.23
N LEU A 102 -6.48 2.81 8.16
CA LEU A 102 -5.57 1.70 7.86
C LEU A 102 -5.98 0.49 8.69
N SER A 103 -6.18 -0.64 8.03
CA SER A 103 -6.47 -1.89 8.71
C SER A 103 -5.56 -2.99 8.21
N VAL A 104 -5.17 -3.87 9.13
CA VAL A 104 -4.36 -5.05 8.83
C VAL A 104 -5.20 -6.28 9.14
N VAL A 105 -5.43 -7.10 8.12
CA VAL A 105 -6.35 -8.25 8.19
C VAL A 105 -5.56 -9.51 8.52
N GLY A 106 -6.17 -10.38 9.33
CA GLY A 106 -5.57 -11.68 9.63
C GLY A 106 -4.52 -11.68 10.73
N LEU A 107 -4.25 -10.53 11.35
CA LEU A 107 -3.39 -10.48 12.54
C LEU A 107 -4.23 -10.79 13.77
N LYS A 108 -3.72 -11.65 14.59
CA LYS A 108 -4.36 -11.99 15.86
C LYS A 108 -3.57 -11.44 17.01
#